data_fe0eab54fb1b2af78ab83f596ada9469
#
_entry.id   fe0eab54fb1b2af78ab83f596ada9469
#
_cell.length_a   1.000
_cell.length_b   1.000
_cell.length_c   1.000
_cell.angle_alpha   90.00
_cell.angle_beta   90.00
_cell.angle_gamma   90.00
#
_symmetry.space_group_name_H-M   'P 1'
#
loop_
_entity.id
_entity.type
_entity.pdbx_description
1 polymer ?
#
loop_
_entity_poly.entity_id
_entity_poly.type
_entity_poly.pdbx_seq_one_letter_code
_entity_poly.pdbx_strand_id
1 'polypeptide(L)'
;MNNNTTNQIAVFLDVDGVINSLNHLYEDGDFHMSAPTKPYQAGKYRVWVPDYMGALIRAIYKSTDLYWLTTWRDKANKYISPILGLPSDIPVITDGLNTRNVRWKAAACRPTAERLSAQGKTVYWIEDFHGFRHHELLDVLTPIDTDAYGEGVLLPQHLPWELSLLINDAGYTGPSRVDLPYSTGTTPIGA
;
A
#
# COMPACT_ATOMS: atom_id res chain seq x y z
N MET A 1 -11.92 -28.78 -13.04
CA MET A 1 -12.95 -27.88 -12.51
C MET A 1 -12.25 -26.55 -12.28
N ASN A 2 -12.46 -25.56 -13.14
CA ASN A 2 -11.88 -24.22 -12.98
C ASN A 2 -12.70 -23.50 -11.91
N ASN A 3 -12.24 -23.52 -10.68
CA ASN A 3 -12.75 -22.63 -9.67
C ASN A 3 -12.27 -21.20 -10.02
N ASN A 4 -13.06 -20.50 -10.83
CA ASN A 4 -12.99 -19.06 -10.97
C ASN A 4 -13.54 -18.46 -9.66
N THR A 5 -12.81 -18.60 -8.57
CA THR A 5 -13.05 -17.80 -7.37
C THR A 5 -12.61 -16.38 -7.73
N THR A 6 -13.57 -15.58 -8.22
CA THR A 6 -13.37 -14.13 -8.34
C THR A 6 -12.90 -13.63 -6.99
N ASN A 7 -11.75 -12.96 -6.95
CA ASN A 7 -11.24 -12.38 -5.70
C ASN A 7 -12.32 -11.52 -5.05
N GLN A 8 -12.60 -11.79 -3.77
CA GLN A 8 -13.62 -11.04 -2.99
C GLN A 8 -13.08 -9.69 -2.49
N ILE A 9 -11.78 -9.47 -2.64
CA ILE A 9 -11.10 -8.26 -2.16
C ILE A 9 -10.43 -7.57 -3.35
N ALA A 10 -10.55 -6.25 -3.38
CA ALA A 10 -9.78 -5.37 -4.25
C ALA A 10 -8.91 -4.44 -3.40
N VAL A 11 -7.71 -4.15 -3.88
CA VAL A 11 -6.73 -3.31 -3.19
C VAL A 11 -6.28 -2.19 -4.11
N PHE A 12 -6.44 -0.94 -3.67
CA PHE A 12 -5.84 0.24 -4.28
C PHE A 12 -4.57 0.56 -3.53
N LEU A 13 -3.44 0.63 -4.23
CA LEU A 13 -2.11 0.67 -3.63
C LEU A 13 -1.33 1.90 -4.09
N ASP A 14 -0.81 2.67 -3.13
CA ASP A 14 0.17 3.72 -3.39
C ASP A 14 1.61 3.18 -3.37
N VAL A 15 2.56 4.04 -3.70
CA VAL A 15 4.00 3.74 -3.74
C VAL A 15 4.76 4.49 -2.66
N ASP A 16 4.71 5.82 -2.66
CA ASP A 16 5.45 6.64 -1.71
C ASP A 16 4.77 6.61 -0.33
N GLY A 17 5.53 6.37 0.74
CA GLY A 17 4.97 6.18 2.08
C GLY A 17 4.31 4.80 2.31
N VAL A 18 4.23 3.95 1.28
CA VAL A 18 3.64 2.59 1.35
C VAL A 18 4.68 1.52 1.00
N ILE A 19 5.25 1.57 -0.19
CA ILE A 19 6.28 0.67 -0.70
C ILE A 19 7.65 1.31 -0.57
N ASN A 20 7.75 2.56 -1.02
CA ASN A 20 8.93 3.40 -0.89
C ASN A 20 8.91 4.05 0.47
N SER A 21 9.79 3.61 1.37
CA SER A 21 9.95 4.23 2.68
C SER A 21 10.45 5.66 2.53
N LEU A 22 9.72 6.62 3.10
CA LEU A 22 10.11 8.02 3.12
C LEU A 22 10.95 8.38 4.36
N ASN A 23 11.17 7.45 5.28
CA ASN A 23 11.88 7.68 6.55
C ASN A 23 13.31 8.19 6.37
N HIS A 24 13.94 7.92 5.22
CA HIS A 24 15.27 8.45 4.88
C HIS A 24 15.29 9.98 4.64
N LEU A 25 14.13 10.61 4.50
CA LEU A 25 14.00 12.06 4.30
C LEU A 25 14.00 12.84 5.63
N TYR A 26 13.82 12.16 6.75
CA TYR A 26 13.80 12.78 8.09
C TYR A 26 15.19 12.65 8.71
N GLU A 27 15.96 13.76 8.71
CA GLU A 27 17.35 13.81 9.19
C GLU A 27 17.49 13.65 10.71
N ASP A 28 16.42 13.71 11.48
CA ASP A 28 16.45 13.82 12.94
C ASP A 28 16.54 12.48 13.69
N GLY A 29 16.98 11.41 13.07
CA GLY A 29 17.54 10.22 13.76
C GLY A 29 16.61 9.39 14.65
N ASP A 30 15.37 9.82 14.90
CA ASP A 30 14.45 9.17 15.84
C ASP A 30 13.47 8.16 15.17
N PHE A 31 13.50 8.05 13.85
CA PHE A 31 12.71 7.04 13.15
C PHE A 31 13.48 5.74 13.02
N HIS A 32 13.24 4.84 13.94
CA HIS A 32 13.68 3.45 13.81
C HIS A 32 12.95 2.80 12.66
N MET A 33 13.66 2.55 11.56
CA MET A 33 13.15 1.70 10.49
C MET A 33 12.92 0.30 11.06
N SER A 34 11.66 -0.12 11.13
CA SER A 34 11.27 -1.41 11.68
C SER A 34 11.76 -2.60 10.86
N ALA A 35 12.31 -2.36 9.65
CA ALA A 35 12.88 -3.39 8.80
C ALA A 35 14.03 -2.84 7.94
N PRO A 36 15.04 -3.68 7.62
CA PRO A 36 16.09 -3.32 6.66
C PRO A 36 15.49 -2.95 5.31
N THR A 37 15.96 -1.83 4.74
CA THR A 37 15.56 -1.36 3.42
C THR A 37 16.73 -1.38 2.46
N LYS A 38 16.45 -1.59 1.17
CA LYS A 38 17.43 -1.50 0.09
C LYS A 38 17.06 -0.40 -0.89
N PRO A 39 18.07 0.37 -1.37
CA PRO A 39 17.84 1.33 -2.44
C PRO A 39 17.73 0.62 -3.80
N TYR A 40 16.74 1.04 -4.58
CA TYR A 40 16.57 0.61 -5.97
C TYR A 40 16.51 1.82 -6.89
N GLN A 41 17.00 1.64 -8.15
CA GLN A 41 16.88 2.66 -9.17
C GLN A 41 15.54 2.50 -9.91
N ALA A 42 14.65 3.47 -9.79
CA ALA A 42 13.35 3.52 -10.45
C ALA A 42 13.33 4.67 -11.48
N GLY A 43 13.83 4.41 -12.68
CA GLY A 43 14.06 5.45 -13.68
C GLY A 43 15.12 6.45 -13.21
N LYS A 44 14.75 7.74 -13.09
CA LYS A 44 15.62 8.78 -12.52
C LYS A 44 15.54 8.93 -11.01
N TYR A 45 14.64 8.19 -10.35
CA TYR A 45 14.40 8.27 -8.91
C TYR A 45 15.09 7.10 -8.21
N ARG A 46 15.45 7.31 -6.96
CA ARG A 46 15.85 6.24 -6.03
C ARG A 46 14.69 5.99 -5.08
N VAL A 47 14.34 4.72 -4.88
CA VAL A 47 13.30 4.27 -3.93
C VAL A 47 13.92 3.33 -2.91
N TRP A 48 13.44 3.38 -1.69
CA TRP A 48 13.92 2.57 -0.57
C TRP A 48 12.86 1.57 -0.18
N VAL A 49 13.11 0.30 -0.45
CA VAL A 49 12.11 -0.76 -0.32
C VAL A 49 12.54 -1.76 0.76
N PRO A 50 11.69 -2.04 1.76
CA PRO A 50 11.96 -3.07 2.76
C PRO A 50 12.14 -4.45 2.12
N ASP A 51 13.03 -5.27 2.69
CA ASP A 51 13.37 -6.59 2.15
C ASP A 51 12.15 -7.53 2.01
N TYR A 52 11.16 -7.42 2.91
CA TYR A 52 9.94 -8.22 2.87
C TYR A 52 8.89 -7.74 1.86
N MET A 53 8.96 -6.48 1.41
CA MET A 53 7.91 -5.81 0.64
C MET A 53 7.55 -6.55 -0.65
N GLY A 54 8.56 -7.02 -1.39
CA GLY A 54 8.31 -7.78 -2.61
C GLY A 54 7.49 -9.04 -2.37
N ALA A 55 7.77 -9.78 -1.29
CA ALA A 55 6.99 -10.97 -0.93
C ALA A 55 5.56 -10.60 -0.51
N LEU A 56 5.40 -9.55 0.30
CA LEU A 56 4.11 -9.07 0.79
C LEU A 56 3.19 -8.64 -0.38
N ILE A 57 3.69 -7.78 -1.27
CA ILE A 57 2.87 -7.26 -2.36
C ILE A 57 2.55 -8.34 -3.40
N ARG A 58 3.47 -9.30 -3.66
CA ARG A 58 3.15 -10.46 -4.50
C ARG A 58 2.06 -11.35 -3.90
N ALA A 59 2.03 -11.52 -2.59
CA ALA A 59 0.97 -12.27 -1.93
C ALA A 59 -0.38 -11.53 -2.01
N ILE A 60 -0.39 -10.21 -1.81
CA ILE A 60 -1.58 -9.37 -2.04
C ILE A 60 -2.05 -9.50 -3.49
N TYR A 61 -1.16 -9.36 -4.47
CA TYR A 61 -1.49 -9.48 -5.90
C TYR A 61 -2.12 -10.83 -6.26
N LYS A 62 -1.62 -11.93 -5.70
CA LYS A 62 -2.15 -13.27 -5.95
C LYS A 62 -3.54 -13.51 -5.35
N SER A 63 -3.87 -12.78 -4.28
CA SER A 63 -5.08 -13.01 -3.47
C SER A 63 -6.18 -11.99 -3.72
N THR A 64 -5.90 -10.89 -4.44
CA THR A 64 -6.80 -9.76 -4.60
C THR A 64 -6.79 -9.22 -6.01
N ASP A 65 -7.77 -8.37 -6.35
CA ASP A 65 -7.70 -7.52 -7.52
C ASP A 65 -6.87 -6.28 -7.16
N LEU A 66 -5.60 -6.25 -7.57
CA LEU A 66 -4.70 -5.14 -7.26
C LEU A 66 -4.79 -4.04 -8.33
N TYR A 67 -4.83 -2.78 -7.86
CA TYR A 67 -4.82 -1.57 -8.69
C TYR A 67 -3.76 -0.60 -8.16
N TRP A 68 -3.02 0.03 -9.07
CA TRP A 68 -2.20 1.18 -8.71
C TRP A 68 -3.07 2.43 -8.54
N LEU A 69 -2.95 3.10 -7.41
CA LEU A 69 -3.54 4.41 -7.12
C LEU A 69 -2.44 5.33 -6.56
N THR A 70 -1.56 5.77 -7.44
CA THR A 70 -0.31 6.43 -7.08
C THR A 70 0.02 7.60 -7.99
N THR A 71 0.77 8.57 -7.47
CA THR A 71 1.33 9.68 -8.27
C THR A 71 2.34 9.20 -9.33
N TRP A 72 2.87 7.97 -9.19
CA TRP A 72 3.72 7.34 -10.21
C TRP A 72 2.95 6.96 -11.47
N ARG A 73 1.63 6.72 -11.40
CA ARG A 73 0.77 6.35 -12.52
C ARG A 73 1.37 5.16 -13.30
N ASP A 74 1.39 5.19 -14.64
CA ASP A 74 1.98 4.12 -15.47
C ASP A 74 3.46 3.82 -15.18
N LYS A 75 4.18 4.78 -14.56
CA LYS A 75 5.54 4.55 -14.12
C LYS A 75 5.65 3.52 -13.00
N ALA A 76 4.58 3.29 -12.22
CA ALA A 76 4.53 2.22 -11.22
C ALA A 76 4.72 0.87 -11.90
N ASN A 77 3.98 0.58 -12.97
CA ASN A 77 4.16 -0.63 -13.76
C ASN A 77 5.57 -0.74 -14.37
N LYS A 78 6.10 0.37 -14.87
CA LYS A 78 7.41 0.38 -15.53
C LYS A 78 8.60 0.20 -14.59
N TYR A 79 8.54 0.77 -13.39
CA TYR A 79 9.71 0.87 -12.51
C TYR A 79 9.54 0.19 -11.16
N ILE A 80 8.32 0.17 -10.59
CA ILE A 80 8.06 -0.40 -9.26
C ILE A 80 7.70 -1.88 -9.37
N SER A 81 6.81 -2.25 -10.31
CA SER A 81 6.42 -3.65 -10.52
C SER A 81 7.63 -4.58 -10.68
N PRO A 82 8.67 -4.27 -11.48
CA PRO A 82 9.85 -5.13 -11.59
C PRO A 82 10.64 -5.29 -10.28
N ILE A 83 10.75 -4.23 -9.47
CA ILE A 83 11.42 -4.25 -8.15
C ILE A 83 10.71 -5.23 -7.21
N LEU A 84 9.38 -5.27 -7.27
CA LEU A 84 8.54 -6.13 -6.44
C LEU A 84 8.36 -7.55 -7.02
N GLY A 85 8.77 -7.79 -8.27
CA GLY A 85 8.51 -9.03 -8.98
C GLY A 85 7.04 -9.21 -9.38
N LEU A 86 6.37 -8.11 -9.74
CA LEU A 86 5.00 -8.06 -10.22
C LEU A 86 4.95 -7.97 -11.76
N PRO A 87 3.83 -8.33 -12.39
CA PRO A 87 3.62 -8.07 -13.82
C PRO A 87 3.55 -6.56 -14.11
N SER A 88 3.75 -6.19 -15.36
CA SER A 88 3.81 -4.80 -15.81
C SER A 88 2.48 -4.21 -16.31
N ASP A 89 1.39 -4.92 -16.12
CA ASP A 89 0.06 -4.62 -16.65
C ASP A 89 -1.01 -4.48 -15.54
N ILE A 90 -0.59 -4.21 -14.31
CA ILE A 90 -1.51 -3.94 -13.20
C ILE A 90 -2.33 -2.69 -13.55
N PRO A 91 -3.68 -2.73 -13.43
CA PRO A 91 -4.53 -1.59 -13.73
C PRO A 91 -4.14 -0.35 -12.92
N VAL A 92 -4.11 0.81 -13.58
CA VAL A 92 -3.77 2.10 -12.96
C VAL A 92 -5.02 2.97 -12.88
N ILE A 93 -5.38 3.39 -11.67
CA ILE A 93 -6.43 4.39 -11.47
C ILE A 93 -5.82 5.78 -11.60
N THR A 94 -6.38 6.60 -12.49
CA THR A 94 -5.90 7.96 -12.77
C THR A 94 -7.06 8.88 -13.13
N ASP A 95 -6.89 10.17 -12.83
CA ASP A 95 -7.80 11.24 -13.24
C ASP A 95 -7.61 11.72 -14.69
N GLY A 96 -6.64 11.15 -15.40
CA GLY A 96 -6.24 11.61 -16.73
C GLY A 96 -5.49 12.95 -16.73
N LEU A 97 -5.43 13.64 -15.59
CA LEU A 97 -4.75 14.94 -15.43
C LEU A 97 -3.35 14.71 -14.86
N ASN A 98 -2.38 15.48 -15.32
CA ASN A 98 -1.02 15.40 -14.80
C ASN A 98 -0.80 16.37 -13.63
N THR A 99 -1.65 16.27 -12.62
CA THR A 99 -1.56 17.12 -11.43
C THR A 99 -0.61 16.52 -10.40
N ARG A 100 0.11 17.36 -9.65
CA ARG A 100 0.93 16.95 -8.51
C ARG A 100 0.14 16.90 -7.19
N ASN A 101 -1.11 17.35 -7.22
CA ASN A 101 -1.95 17.38 -6.04
C ASN A 101 -2.52 15.98 -5.77
N VAL A 102 -2.19 15.39 -4.63
CA VAL A 102 -2.66 14.04 -4.22
C VAL A 102 -4.18 13.94 -4.04
N ARG A 103 -4.88 15.08 -3.86
CA ARG A 103 -6.35 15.09 -3.67
C ARG A 103 -7.15 14.50 -4.83
N TRP A 104 -6.55 14.39 -6.04
CA TRP A 104 -7.20 13.75 -7.18
C TRP A 104 -7.50 12.26 -6.93
N LYS A 105 -6.72 11.57 -6.07
CA LYS A 105 -6.84 10.13 -5.85
C LYS A 105 -8.25 9.74 -5.40
N ALA A 106 -8.83 10.46 -4.43
CA ALA A 106 -10.18 10.18 -3.91
C ALA A 106 -11.25 10.28 -5.01
N ALA A 107 -11.23 11.35 -5.80
CA ALA A 107 -12.18 11.52 -6.90
C ALA A 107 -12.00 10.47 -8.00
N ALA A 108 -10.74 10.12 -8.34
CA ALA A 108 -10.43 9.16 -9.38
C ALA A 108 -10.79 7.71 -8.99
N CYS A 109 -10.62 7.33 -7.72
CA CYS A 109 -10.86 5.96 -7.30
C CYS A 109 -12.35 5.66 -7.01
N ARG A 110 -13.16 6.67 -6.66
CA ARG A 110 -14.57 6.49 -6.31
C ARG A 110 -15.36 5.66 -7.33
N PRO A 111 -15.36 5.94 -8.65
CA PRO A 111 -16.15 5.15 -9.61
C PRO A 111 -15.73 3.68 -9.66
N THR A 112 -14.44 3.41 -9.50
CA THR A 112 -13.92 2.04 -9.46
C THR A 112 -14.31 1.34 -8.16
N ALA A 113 -14.24 2.02 -7.02
CA ALA A 113 -14.64 1.50 -5.72
C ALA A 113 -16.13 1.17 -5.69
N GLU A 114 -17.00 2.09 -6.15
CA GLU A 114 -18.45 1.87 -6.26
C GLU A 114 -18.79 0.66 -7.13
N ARG A 115 -18.15 0.54 -8.30
CA ARG A 115 -18.35 -0.61 -9.19
C ARG A 115 -17.94 -1.93 -8.54
N LEU A 116 -16.80 -1.96 -7.85
CA LEU A 116 -16.29 -3.16 -7.17
C LEU A 116 -17.16 -3.53 -5.97
N SER A 117 -17.58 -2.53 -5.18
CA SER A 117 -18.50 -2.72 -4.05
C SER A 117 -19.86 -3.24 -4.51
N ALA A 118 -20.40 -2.73 -5.63
CA ALA A 118 -21.63 -3.24 -6.23
C ALA A 118 -21.51 -4.70 -6.73
N GLN A 119 -20.30 -5.17 -6.96
CA GLN A 119 -19.99 -6.57 -7.27
C GLN A 119 -19.82 -7.45 -6.01
N GLY A 120 -20.04 -6.89 -4.82
CA GLY A 120 -19.89 -7.56 -3.54
C GLY A 120 -18.44 -7.69 -3.05
N LYS A 121 -17.51 -6.91 -3.62
CA LYS A 121 -16.11 -6.93 -3.18
C LYS A 121 -15.88 -5.96 -2.02
N THR A 122 -15.04 -6.38 -1.07
CA THR A 122 -14.44 -5.47 -0.10
C THR A 122 -13.30 -4.71 -0.79
N VAL A 123 -13.28 -3.39 -0.67
CA VAL A 123 -12.27 -2.53 -1.30
C VAL A 123 -11.40 -1.90 -0.22
N TYR A 124 -10.11 -2.11 -0.27
CA TYR A 124 -9.13 -1.45 0.59
C TYR A 124 -8.32 -0.42 -0.20
N TRP A 125 -7.99 0.70 0.45
CA TRP A 125 -7.07 1.69 -0.08
C TRP A 125 -5.90 1.84 0.88
N ILE A 126 -4.69 1.41 0.45
CA ILE A 126 -3.45 1.48 1.21
C ILE A 126 -2.69 2.74 0.78
N GLU A 127 -2.52 3.66 1.72
CA GLU A 127 -1.97 5.01 1.50
C GLU A 127 -1.32 5.53 2.78
N ASP A 128 -0.39 6.47 2.69
CA ASP A 128 0.17 7.16 3.85
C ASP A 128 -0.72 8.30 4.40
N PHE A 129 -1.78 8.61 3.73
CA PHE A 129 -2.80 9.63 4.05
C PHE A 129 -2.28 10.97 4.60
N HIS A 130 -1.03 11.31 4.40
CA HIS A 130 -0.42 12.55 4.87
C HIS A 130 -1.22 13.78 4.40
N GLY A 131 -1.95 14.42 5.32
CA GLY A 131 -2.80 15.58 5.02
C GLY A 131 -4.03 15.28 4.15
N PHE A 132 -4.40 14.03 4.00
CA PHE A 132 -5.48 13.58 3.13
C PHE A 132 -6.76 13.28 3.91
N ARG A 133 -7.91 13.77 3.44
CA ARG A 133 -9.21 13.45 4.03
C ARG A 133 -9.89 12.35 3.22
N HIS A 134 -9.79 11.10 3.69
CA HIS A 134 -10.44 9.93 3.08
C HIS A 134 -11.91 9.74 3.53
N HIS A 135 -12.40 10.58 4.44
CA HIS A 135 -13.74 10.45 5.02
C HIS A 135 -14.88 10.40 3.99
N GLU A 136 -14.65 10.99 2.82
CA GLU A 136 -15.65 11.02 1.74
C GLU A 136 -15.85 9.67 1.04
N LEU A 137 -14.99 8.66 1.33
CA LEU A 137 -14.99 7.35 0.67
C LEU A 137 -15.29 6.19 1.60
N LEU A 138 -15.54 6.44 2.89
CA LEU A 138 -15.77 5.37 3.88
C LEU A 138 -17.04 4.56 3.61
N ASP A 139 -17.93 5.06 2.75
CA ASP A 139 -19.12 4.38 2.27
C ASP A 139 -18.85 3.29 1.24
N VAL A 140 -17.69 3.35 0.55
CA VAL A 140 -17.37 2.46 -0.59
C VAL A 140 -16.03 1.74 -0.47
N LEU A 141 -15.16 2.17 0.45
CA LEU A 141 -13.88 1.51 0.70
C LEU A 141 -13.40 1.69 2.14
N THR A 142 -12.46 0.85 2.55
CA THR A 142 -11.80 0.91 3.86
C THR A 142 -10.36 1.40 3.67
N PRO A 143 -9.98 2.53 4.28
CA PRO A 143 -8.60 3.01 4.23
C PRO A 143 -7.69 2.18 5.16
N ILE A 144 -6.45 1.96 4.70
CA ILE A 144 -5.35 1.40 5.49
C ILE A 144 -4.25 2.44 5.50
N ASP A 145 -4.10 3.13 6.63
CA ASP A 145 -3.14 4.20 6.81
C ASP A 145 -1.79 3.64 7.27
N THR A 146 -0.78 3.80 6.43
CA THR A 146 0.58 3.33 6.73
C THR A 146 1.37 4.30 7.60
N ASP A 147 0.89 5.54 7.76
CA ASP A 147 1.50 6.55 8.61
C ASP A 147 0.84 6.65 9.99
N ALA A 148 -0.23 5.89 10.24
CA ALA A 148 -0.97 5.92 11.51
C ALA A 148 -0.09 5.69 12.76
N TYR A 149 1.06 5.06 12.56
CA TYR A 149 2.02 4.76 13.63
C TYR A 149 3.40 5.41 13.39
N GLY A 150 3.52 6.35 12.43
CA GLY A 150 4.77 7.02 12.10
C GLY A 150 5.79 6.15 11.34
N GLU A 151 5.34 5.04 10.76
CA GLU A 151 6.26 4.07 10.11
C GLU A 151 6.61 4.47 8.66
N GLY A 152 5.77 5.26 8.00
CA GLY A 152 5.99 5.74 6.61
C GLY A 152 6.24 4.62 5.60
N VAL A 153 5.72 3.41 5.88
CA VAL A 153 5.80 2.23 5.02
C VAL A 153 4.76 1.20 5.44
N LEU A 154 4.25 0.40 4.48
CA LEU A 154 3.31 -0.67 4.78
C LEU A 154 3.98 -1.79 5.59
N LEU A 155 3.41 -2.08 6.74
CA LEU A 155 3.77 -3.22 7.58
C LEU A 155 2.65 -4.27 7.56
N PRO A 156 2.96 -5.57 7.75
CA PRO A 156 1.95 -6.63 7.82
C PRO A 156 0.88 -6.39 8.89
N GLN A 157 1.22 -5.73 10.01
CA GLN A 157 0.27 -5.38 11.07
C GLN A 157 -0.75 -4.32 10.68
N HIS A 158 -0.53 -3.53 9.62
CA HIS A 158 -1.53 -2.58 9.11
C HIS A 158 -2.68 -3.29 8.40
N LEU A 159 -2.44 -4.52 7.92
CA LEU A 159 -3.43 -5.25 7.14
C LEU A 159 -4.59 -5.75 8.03
N PRO A 160 -5.84 -5.64 7.58
CA PRO A 160 -6.98 -6.27 8.20
C PRO A 160 -6.81 -7.78 8.30
N TRP A 161 -7.48 -8.38 9.28
CA TRP A 161 -7.37 -9.82 9.56
C TRP A 161 -7.65 -10.70 8.34
N GLU A 162 -8.73 -10.42 7.61
CA GLU A 162 -9.13 -11.16 6.42
C GLU A 162 -8.09 -11.08 5.29
N LEU A 163 -7.46 -9.91 5.09
CA LEU A 163 -6.40 -9.76 4.11
C LEU A 163 -5.13 -10.47 4.58
N SER A 164 -4.83 -10.43 5.88
CA SER A 164 -3.71 -11.16 6.47
C SER A 164 -3.83 -12.68 6.30
N LEU A 165 -5.04 -13.24 6.45
CA LEU A 165 -5.28 -14.66 6.18
C LEU A 165 -5.01 -15.02 4.71
N LEU A 166 -5.55 -14.22 3.78
CA LEU A 166 -5.39 -14.48 2.35
C LEU A 166 -3.93 -14.43 1.90
N ILE A 167 -3.12 -13.49 2.40
CA ILE A 167 -1.70 -13.43 2.04
C ILE A 167 -0.91 -14.62 2.61
N ASN A 168 -1.26 -15.11 3.79
CA ASN A 168 -0.65 -16.29 4.37
C ASN A 168 -0.98 -17.55 3.54
N ASP A 169 -2.24 -17.71 3.13
CA ASP A 169 -2.67 -18.78 2.23
C ASP A 169 -2.00 -18.71 0.85
N ALA A 170 -1.67 -17.50 0.39
CA ALA A 170 -0.89 -17.28 -0.84
C ALA A 170 0.61 -17.55 -0.70
N GLY A 171 1.06 -17.99 0.49
CA GLY A 171 2.43 -18.39 0.79
C GLY A 171 3.35 -17.23 1.21
N TYR A 172 2.79 -16.17 1.81
CA TYR A 172 3.61 -15.15 2.46
C TYR A 172 4.30 -15.73 3.69
N THR A 173 5.64 -15.66 3.71
CA THR A 173 6.50 -16.18 4.80
C THR A 173 7.38 -15.09 5.41
N GLY A 174 7.10 -13.83 5.10
CA GLY A 174 7.80 -12.68 5.70
C GLY A 174 7.40 -12.43 7.15
N PRO A 175 7.87 -11.30 7.74
CA PRO A 175 7.49 -10.92 9.11
C PRO A 175 5.98 -10.95 9.30
N SER A 176 5.55 -11.58 10.39
CA SER A 176 4.14 -11.62 10.75
C SER A 176 3.75 -10.36 11.54
N ARG A 177 2.44 -10.20 11.75
CA ARG A 177 1.88 -9.12 12.59
C ARG A 177 2.50 -9.08 14.00
N VAL A 178 3.07 -10.18 14.48
CA VAL A 178 3.63 -10.34 15.84
C VAL A 178 5.13 -10.08 15.87
N ASP A 179 5.83 -10.20 14.73
CA ASP A 179 7.30 -10.23 14.69
C ASP A 179 7.95 -8.84 14.59
N LEU A 180 7.18 -7.81 14.20
CA LEU A 180 7.70 -6.46 14.10
C LEU A 180 7.39 -5.70 15.40
N PRO A 181 8.41 -5.14 16.08
CA PRO A 181 8.17 -4.37 17.30
C PRO A 181 7.30 -3.14 16.97
N TYR A 182 6.22 -2.97 17.74
CA TYR A 182 5.54 -1.68 17.77
C TYR A 182 6.56 -0.64 18.22
N SER A 183 6.75 0.44 17.46
CA SER A 183 7.41 1.61 18.00
C SER A 183 6.47 2.17 19.08
N THR A 184 6.74 1.83 20.33
CA THR A 184 6.03 2.39 21.49
C THR A 184 6.49 3.83 21.71
N GLY A 185 6.30 4.67 20.69
CA GLY A 185 6.53 6.11 20.75
C GLY A 185 5.40 6.85 21.46
N THR A 186 4.96 6.37 22.62
CA THR A 186 4.23 7.18 23.58
C THR A 186 5.18 7.63 24.67
N THR A 187 5.93 8.70 24.41
CA THR A 187 6.39 9.53 25.50
C THR A 187 5.14 10.17 26.11
N PRO A 188 4.81 9.94 27.40
CA PRO A 188 3.72 10.67 28.04
C PRO A 188 4.12 12.15 28.02
N ILE A 189 3.30 12.98 27.38
CA ILE A 189 3.41 14.44 27.52
C ILE A 189 3.22 14.72 29.01
N GLY A 190 4.25 15.31 29.60
CA GLY A 190 4.48 15.42 31.01
C GLY A 190 3.40 16.09 31.85
N ALA A 191 3.42 15.69 33.11
CA ALA A 191 2.79 16.37 34.22
C ALA A 191 3.45 17.77 34.47
#